data_956b4cb2ad0a004cb36de73f4edd1860
#
_entry.id   956b4cb2ad0a004cb36de73f4edd1860
#
_cell.length_a   1.000
_cell.length_b   1.000
_cell.length_c   1.000
_cell.angle_alpha   90.00
_cell.angle_beta   90.00
_cell.angle_gamma   90.00
#
_symmetry.space_group_name_H-M   'P 1'
#
loop_
_entity.id
_entity.type
_entity.pdbx_description
1 polymer ?
#
loop_
_entity_poly.entity_id
_entity_poly.type
_entity_poly.pdbx_seq_one_letter_code
_entity_poly.pdbx_strand_id
1 'polypeptide(L)'
;MASIKTALLEIVKKVIKWDKKLEIYTNGEDNAYPERMERLKNNSITAKMASNIMTQYLIGKGFGELDNVKIGGVKLIDLTEDIARDIVDNDGCFIHVNFDANFDISDWSVLPFNNCRIGQKDSKEYNGKILVCNDWNDIKKNPVRTLNVFNPAKEIVMYQVGVTEN
;
A
#
# COMPACT_ATOMS: atom_id res chain seq x y z
N MET A 1 45.65 -8.49 15.62
CA MET A 1 44.68 -7.41 15.54
C MET A 1 43.50 -7.86 14.70
N ALA A 2 42.33 -8.03 15.28
CA ALA A 2 41.12 -8.40 14.54
C ALA A 2 40.60 -7.17 13.78
N SER A 3 40.47 -7.26 12.46
CA SER A 3 39.90 -6.22 11.63
C SER A 3 38.37 -6.20 11.84
N ILE A 4 37.86 -5.15 12.42
CA ILE A 4 36.41 -4.90 12.49
C ILE A 4 35.96 -4.52 11.07
N LYS A 5 35.30 -5.43 10.37
CA LYS A 5 34.62 -5.09 9.13
C LYS A 5 33.35 -4.33 9.50
N THR A 6 33.38 -3.02 9.31
CA THR A 6 32.16 -2.19 9.41
C THR A 6 31.26 -2.56 8.24
N ALA A 7 30.16 -3.24 8.50
CA ALA A 7 29.12 -3.41 7.49
C ALA A 7 28.45 -2.05 7.29
N LEU A 8 28.65 -1.42 6.16
CA LEU A 8 27.85 -0.29 5.71
C LEU A 8 26.43 -0.82 5.49
N LEU A 9 25.52 -0.44 6.36
CA LEU A 9 24.09 -0.60 6.12
C LEU A 9 23.73 0.35 4.97
N GLU A 10 23.57 -0.21 3.77
CA GLU A 10 22.93 0.52 2.69
C GLU A 10 21.50 0.83 3.12
N ILE A 11 21.21 2.12 3.30
CA ILE A 11 19.84 2.57 3.51
C ILE A 11 19.09 2.32 2.20
N VAL A 12 18.19 1.37 2.21
CA VAL A 12 17.33 1.08 1.06
C VAL A 12 16.40 2.29 0.89
N LYS A 13 16.72 3.18 -0.01
CA LYS A 13 15.87 4.32 -0.36
C LYS A 13 14.74 3.82 -1.25
N LYS A 14 13.50 4.22 -0.92
CA LYS A 14 12.34 4.05 -1.79
C LYS A 14 12.51 5.01 -2.98
N VAL A 15 12.97 4.50 -4.11
CA VAL A 15 13.08 5.28 -5.34
C VAL A 15 11.83 5.00 -6.17
N ILE A 16 11.05 6.03 -6.44
CA ILE A 16 9.91 5.94 -7.37
C ILE A 16 10.47 6.21 -8.76
N LYS A 17 10.37 5.24 -9.64
CA LYS A 17 10.72 5.36 -11.05
C LYS A 17 9.47 5.17 -11.90
N TRP A 18 9.55 5.63 -13.12
CA TRP A 18 8.51 5.44 -14.10
C TRP A 18 8.87 4.33 -15.07
N ASP A 19 7.95 3.37 -15.24
CA ASP A 19 8.05 2.35 -16.28
C ASP A 19 7.30 2.83 -17.54
N LYS A 20 8.08 3.14 -18.59
CA LYS A 20 7.54 3.63 -19.87
C LYS A 20 6.67 2.62 -20.60
N LYS A 21 6.88 1.33 -20.37
CA LYS A 21 6.14 0.27 -21.07
C LYS A 21 4.79 0.00 -20.42
N LEU A 22 4.74 0.10 -19.10
CA LEU A 22 3.53 -0.14 -18.30
C LEU A 22 2.80 1.15 -17.96
N GLU A 23 3.41 2.32 -18.21
CA GLU A 23 2.87 3.64 -17.89
C GLU A 23 2.45 3.77 -16.42
N ILE A 24 3.24 3.19 -15.51
CA ILE A 24 3.02 3.19 -14.07
C ILE A 24 4.23 3.74 -13.32
N TYR A 25 4.00 4.17 -12.08
CA TYR A 25 5.08 4.42 -11.12
C TYR A 25 5.46 3.13 -10.42
N THR A 26 6.73 2.78 -10.46
CA THR A 26 7.26 1.55 -9.82
C THR A 26 7.53 1.79 -8.34
N ASN A 27 7.37 0.75 -7.53
CA ASN A 27 7.77 0.75 -6.13
C ASN A 27 9.23 0.28 -6.01
N GLY A 28 10.18 1.23 -6.03
CA GLY A 28 11.60 0.98 -6.08
C GLY A 28 12.13 0.83 -7.51
N GLU A 29 13.45 0.63 -7.66
CA GLU A 29 14.11 0.56 -8.96
C GLU A 29 13.65 -0.62 -9.82
N ASP A 30 13.42 -1.76 -9.18
CA ASP A 30 13.04 -3.04 -9.79
C ASP A 30 11.58 -3.40 -9.52
N ASN A 31 10.78 -2.44 -9.04
CA ASN A 31 9.37 -2.64 -8.66
C ASN A 31 9.13 -3.68 -7.54
N ALA A 32 10.15 -4.11 -6.83
CA ALA A 32 10.11 -5.14 -5.79
C ALA A 32 10.37 -4.61 -4.36
N TYR A 33 10.23 -3.30 -4.15
CA TYR A 33 10.45 -2.69 -2.83
C TYR A 33 9.53 -3.27 -1.74
N PRO A 34 8.21 -3.40 -1.94
CA PRO A 34 7.32 -3.92 -0.91
C PRO A 34 7.65 -5.36 -0.50
N GLU A 35 7.93 -6.22 -1.47
CA GLU A 35 8.30 -7.62 -1.22
C GLU A 35 9.62 -7.73 -0.44
N ARG A 36 10.56 -6.81 -0.69
CA ARG A 36 11.81 -6.75 0.08
C ARG A 36 11.56 -6.32 1.52
N MET A 37 10.70 -5.32 1.73
CA MET A 37 10.34 -4.85 3.09
C MET A 37 9.64 -5.95 3.88
N GLU A 38 8.69 -6.64 3.27
CA GLU A 38 8.01 -7.77 3.88
C GLU A 38 9.00 -8.88 4.26
N ARG A 39 9.92 -9.23 3.36
CA ARG A 39 10.94 -10.25 3.64
C ARG A 39 11.88 -9.83 4.76
N LEU A 40 12.32 -8.55 4.80
CA LEU A 40 13.15 -8.03 5.89
C LEU A 40 12.43 -8.12 7.24
N LYS A 41 11.17 -7.71 7.29
CA LYS A 41 10.33 -7.81 8.48
C LYS A 41 10.17 -9.26 8.94
N ASN A 42 9.88 -10.17 8.02
CA ASN A 42 9.65 -11.58 8.36
C ASN A 42 10.92 -12.30 8.81
N ASN A 43 12.09 -11.85 8.36
CA ASN A 43 13.39 -12.43 8.73
C ASN A 43 14.04 -11.78 9.97
N SER A 44 13.45 -10.73 10.52
CA SER A 44 14.00 -10.02 11.69
C SER A 44 12.94 -9.86 12.78
N ILE A 45 13.17 -10.53 13.92
CA ILE A 45 12.31 -10.38 15.11
C ILE A 45 12.22 -8.93 15.55
N THR A 46 13.35 -8.22 15.57
CA THR A 46 13.42 -6.81 15.97
C THR A 46 12.62 -5.92 15.01
N ALA A 47 12.72 -6.13 13.70
CA ALA A 47 11.96 -5.37 12.72
C ALA A 47 10.45 -5.62 12.87
N LYS A 48 10.05 -6.89 13.07
CA LYS A 48 8.66 -7.26 13.31
C LYS A 48 8.09 -6.64 14.59
N MET A 49 8.88 -6.64 15.67
CA MET A 49 8.47 -5.98 16.91
C MET A 49 8.32 -4.47 16.74
N ALA A 50 9.29 -3.82 16.07
CA ALA A 50 9.22 -2.39 15.80
C ALA A 50 8.00 -2.03 14.96
N SER A 51 7.73 -2.77 13.87
CA SER A 51 6.53 -2.59 13.05
C SER A 51 5.25 -2.70 13.88
N ASN A 52 5.13 -3.73 14.72
CA ASN A 52 3.95 -3.90 15.58
C ASN A 52 3.78 -2.74 16.57
N ILE A 53 4.85 -2.29 17.22
CA ILE A 53 4.80 -1.15 18.16
C ILE A 53 4.36 0.11 17.45
N MET A 54 4.92 0.41 16.28
CA MET A 54 4.55 1.58 15.49
C MET A 54 3.10 1.51 14.99
N THR A 55 2.64 0.34 14.56
CA THR A 55 1.24 0.11 14.18
C THR A 55 0.30 0.41 15.36
N GLN A 56 0.59 -0.13 16.54
CA GLN A 56 -0.21 0.12 17.75
C GLN A 56 -0.17 1.60 18.17
N TYR A 57 0.97 2.26 17.99
CA TYR A 57 1.08 3.69 18.26
C TYR A 57 0.20 4.52 17.32
N LEU A 58 0.12 4.18 16.03
CA LEU A 58 -0.75 4.87 15.06
C LEU A 58 -2.23 4.65 15.37
N ILE A 59 -2.64 3.43 15.75
CA ILE A 59 -4.01 3.12 16.12
C ILE A 59 -4.40 3.88 17.42
N GLY A 60 -3.46 4.03 18.34
CA GLY A 60 -3.66 4.72 19.60
C GLY A 60 -4.76 4.07 20.44
N LYS A 61 -5.75 4.88 20.85
CA LYS A 61 -6.90 4.42 21.66
C LYS A 61 -8.11 4.00 20.80
N GLY A 62 -7.96 4.00 19.47
CA GLY A 62 -9.08 3.76 18.56
C GLY A 62 -10.07 4.93 18.54
N PHE A 63 -11.30 4.64 18.11
CA PHE A 63 -12.41 5.59 17.95
C PHE A 63 -13.50 5.41 19.01
N GLY A 64 -13.24 4.61 20.05
CA GLY A 64 -14.18 4.35 21.14
C GLY A 64 -15.39 3.54 20.66
N GLU A 65 -16.60 4.10 20.78
CA GLU A 65 -17.83 3.40 20.41
C GLU A 65 -17.90 3.07 18.91
N LEU A 66 -17.21 3.85 18.08
CA LEU A 66 -17.19 3.64 16.63
C LEU A 66 -16.30 2.44 16.19
N ASP A 67 -15.45 1.92 17.04
CA ASP A 67 -14.56 0.78 16.72
C ASP A 67 -15.33 -0.44 16.18
N ASN A 68 -16.56 -0.64 16.69
CA ASN A 68 -17.40 -1.77 16.32
C ASN A 68 -18.36 -1.50 15.15
N VAL A 69 -18.34 -0.29 14.58
CA VAL A 69 -19.12 0.01 13.38
C VAL A 69 -18.63 -0.90 12.24
N LYS A 70 -19.56 -1.54 11.55
CA LYS A 70 -19.28 -2.46 10.45
C LYS A 70 -19.83 -1.91 9.15
N ILE A 71 -19.01 -1.97 8.10
CA ILE A 71 -19.43 -1.70 6.72
C ILE A 71 -18.90 -2.86 5.88
N GLY A 72 -19.77 -3.50 5.08
CA GLY A 72 -19.38 -4.68 4.30
C GLY A 72 -18.90 -5.87 5.15
N GLY A 73 -19.26 -5.90 6.45
CA GLY A 73 -18.79 -6.96 7.38
C GLY A 73 -17.47 -6.67 8.09
N VAL A 74 -16.68 -5.69 7.64
CA VAL A 74 -15.41 -5.28 8.25
C VAL A 74 -15.65 -4.21 9.32
N LYS A 75 -15.05 -4.36 10.49
CA LYS A 75 -15.13 -3.35 11.55
C LYS A 75 -14.17 -2.18 11.24
N LEU A 76 -14.55 -0.99 11.71
CA LEU A 76 -13.70 0.20 11.55
C LEU A 76 -12.32 0.04 12.21
N ILE A 77 -12.26 -0.59 13.38
CA ILE A 77 -10.97 -0.81 14.05
C ILE A 77 -10.07 -1.78 13.28
N ASP A 78 -10.64 -2.85 12.70
CA ASP A 78 -9.90 -3.83 11.91
C ASP A 78 -9.34 -3.17 10.63
N LEU A 79 -10.16 -2.37 9.92
CA LEU A 79 -9.73 -1.58 8.78
C LEU A 79 -8.60 -0.61 9.15
N THR A 80 -8.72 0.05 10.29
CA THR A 80 -7.70 1.00 10.77
C THR A 80 -6.40 0.30 11.10
N GLU A 81 -6.45 -0.92 11.66
CA GLU A 81 -5.26 -1.71 11.90
C GLU A 81 -4.54 -2.07 10.60
N ASP A 82 -5.28 -2.52 9.59
CA ASP A 82 -4.72 -2.85 8.27
C ASP A 82 -4.10 -1.62 7.60
N ILE A 83 -4.75 -0.46 7.64
CA ILE A 83 -4.23 0.81 7.14
C ILE A 83 -2.95 1.21 7.87
N ALA A 84 -2.96 1.17 9.21
CA ALA A 84 -1.81 1.56 10.02
C ALA A 84 -0.61 0.65 9.75
N ARG A 85 -0.86 -0.65 9.56
CA ARG A 85 0.16 -1.63 9.22
C ARG A 85 0.80 -1.36 7.85
N ASP A 86 -0.02 -1.10 6.84
CA ASP A 86 0.48 -0.77 5.50
C ASP A 86 1.27 0.54 5.49
N ILE A 87 0.84 1.56 6.23
CA ILE A 87 1.57 2.82 6.37
C ILE A 87 2.94 2.59 7.03
N VAL A 88 3.01 1.79 8.09
CA VAL A 88 4.27 1.49 8.79
C VAL A 88 5.22 0.68 7.94
N ASP A 89 4.70 -0.34 7.24
CA ASP A 89 5.52 -1.29 6.50
C ASP A 89 5.92 -0.78 5.11
N ASN A 90 5.04 -0.01 4.44
CA ASN A 90 5.18 0.37 3.04
C ASN A 90 5.20 1.87 2.80
N ASP A 91 5.00 2.69 3.85
CA ASP A 91 4.92 4.15 3.75
C ASP A 91 3.70 4.63 2.93
N GLY A 92 2.63 3.85 2.95
CA GLY A 92 1.38 4.15 2.26
C GLY A 92 0.38 3.00 2.32
N CYS A 93 -0.86 3.26 1.91
CA CYS A 93 -1.91 2.24 1.85
C CYS A 93 -2.84 2.50 0.66
N PHE A 94 -3.58 1.47 0.26
CA PHE A 94 -4.64 1.56 -0.75
C PHE A 94 -5.93 1.05 -0.13
N ILE A 95 -6.96 1.90 -0.11
CA ILE A 95 -8.27 1.58 0.43
C ILE A 95 -9.25 1.51 -0.74
N HIS A 96 -9.88 0.36 -0.90
CA HIS A 96 -10.96 0.15 -1.85
C HIS A 96 -12.29 0.41 -1.16
N VAL A 97 -13.11 1.25 -1.75
CA VAL A 97 -14.43 1.63 -1.22
C VAL A 97 -15.48 1.44 -2.29
N ASN A 98 -16.49 0.64 -1.99
CA ASN A 98 -17.64 0.46 -2.85
C ASN A 98 -18.83 1.28 -2.31
N PHE A 99 -19.59 1.84 -3.22
CA PHE A 99 -20.81 2.58 -2.93
C PHE A 99 -22.03 1.83 -3.44
N ASP A 100 -23.13 1.97 -2.72
CA ASP A 100 -24.45 1.51 -3.18
C ASP A 100 -25.12 2.51 -4.13
N ALA A 101 -26.36 2.20 -4.53
CA ALA A 101 -27.13 3.06 -5.43
C ALA A 101 -27.51 4.42 -4.81
N ASN A 102 -27.45 4.56 -3.49
CA ASN A 102 -27.72 5.80 -2.76
C ASN A 102 -26.44 6.61 -2.49
N PHE A 103 -25.29 6.13 -2.96
CA PHE A 103 -23.95 6.67 -2.65
C PHE A 103 -23.51 6.51 -1.19
N ASP A 104 -24.15 5.61 -0.44
CA ASP A 104 -23.64 5.18 0.86
C ASP A 104 -22.54 4.14 0.68
N ILE A 105 -21.58 4.12 1.61
CA ILE A 105 -20.50 3.12 1.58
C ILE A 105 -21.09 1.75 1.88
N SER A 106 -21.06 0.86 0.89
CA SER A 106 -21.55 -0.51 1.03
C SER A 106 -20.49 -1.49 1.51
N ASP A 107 -19.24 -1.24 1.13
CA ASP A 107 -18.10 -2.08 1.48
C ASP A 107 -16.80 -1.29 1.45
N TRP A 108 -15.84 -1.69 2.27
CA TRP A 108 -14.49 -1.18 2.28
C TRP A 108 -13.47 -2.27 2.58
N SER A 109 -12.27 -2.14 2.03
CA SER A 109 -11.16 -3.08 2.28
C SER A 109 -9.81 -2.42 1.99
N VAL A 110 -8.76 -2.91 2.62
CA VAL A 110 -7.39 -2.54 2.26
C VAL A 110 -6.91 -3.47 1.15
N LEU A 111 -6.41 -2.89 0.06
CA LEU A 111 -5.79 -3.66 -1.01
C LEU A 111 -4.32 -3.91 -0.66
N PRO A 112 -3.79 -5.13 -0.88
CA PRO A 112 -2.39 -5.42 -0.63
C PRO A 112 -1.48 -4.43 -1.37
N PHE A 113 -0.63 -3.72 -0.63
CA PHE A 113 0.25 -2.69 -1.19
C PHE A 113 1.14 -3.23 -2.31
N ASN A 114 1.60 -4.49 -2.18
CA ASN A 114 2.42 -5.17 -3.19
C ASN A 114 1.73 -5.25 -4.54
N ASN A 115 0.41 -5.38 -4.56
CA ASN A 115 -0.39 -5.57 -5.76
C ASN A 115 -0.74 -4.26 -6.47
N CYS A 116 -0.63 -3.13 -5.79
CA CYS A 116 -1.11 -1.84 -6.27
C CYS A 116 0.02 -0.99 -6.88
N ARG A 117 -0.28 -0.32 -7.99
CA ARG A 117 0.60 0.68 -8.62
C ARG A 117 -0.23 1.89 -9.07
N ILE A 118 0.39 3.04 -9.04
CA ILE A 118 -0.23 4.30 -9.48
C ILE A 118 0.03 4.47 -10.97
N GLY A 119 -1.03 4.75 -11.72
CA GLY A 119 -0.91 5.09 -13.13
C GLY A 119 -0.20 6.43 -13.32
N GLN A 120 0.55 6.55 -14.41
CA GLN A 120 1.33 7.73 -14.69
C GLN A 120 0.43 8.94 -15.01
N LYS A 121 0.81 10.11 -14.52
CA LYS A 121 0.07 11.36 -14.70
C LYS A 121 -0.12 11.75 -16.19
N ASP A 122 0.89 11.49 -17.02
CA ASP A 122 0.86 11.85 -18.45
C ASP A 122 0.32 10.73 -19.34
N SER A 123 -0.05 9.59 -18.77
CA SER A 123 -0.70 8.50 -19.50
C SER A 123 -2.10 8.91 -19.92
N LYS A 124 -2.47 8.60 -21.18
CA LYS A 124 -3.83 8.82 -21.67
C LYS A 124 -4.82 7.80 -21.11
N GLU A 125 -4.34 6.61 -20.74
CA GLU A 125 -5.15 5.49 -20.30
C GLU A 125 -5.21 5.39 -18.79
N TYR A 126 -4.09 5.61 -18.08
CA TYR A 126 -3.94 5.30 -16.66
C TYR A 126 -3.85 6.52 -15.73
N ASN A 127 -3.96 7.74 -16.28
CA ASN A 127 -4.01 8.94 -15.47
C ASN A 127 -5.20 8.91 -14.49
N GLY A 128 -4.94 9.13 -13.21
CA GLY A 128 -5.95 9.09 -12.15
C GLY A 128 -6.49 7.69 -11.86
N LYS A 129 -5.76 6.63 -12.23
CA LYS A 129 -6.14 5.25 -11.96
C LYS A 129 -5.12 4.54 -11.10
N ILE A 130 -5.59 3.56 -10.34
CA ILE A 130 -4.77 2.60 -9.62
C ILE A 130 -4.84 1.28 -10.38
N LEU A 131 -3.69 0.71 -10.62
CA LEU A 131 -3.55 -0.58 -11.29
C LEU A 131 -3.29 -1.65 -10.24
N VAL A 132 -4.04 -2.72 -10.27
CA VAL A 132 -3.93 -3.85 -9.34
C VAL A 132 -3.56 -5.09 -10.11
N CYS A 133 -2.48 -5.74 -9.72
CA CYS A 133 -1.98 -6.97 -10.30
C CYS A 133 -1.45 -7.89 -9.21
N ASN A 134 -1.79 -9.16 -9.26
CA ASN A 134 -1.36 -10.13 -8.24
C ASN A 134 0.14 -10.45 -8.32
N ASP A 135 0.72 -10.37 -9.53
CA ASP A 135 2.15 -10.56 -9.74
C ASP A 135 2.63 -9.66 -10.88
N TRP A 136 3.38 -8.63 -10.54
CA TRP A 136 3.94 -7.67 -11.48
C TRP A 136 5.08 -8.23 -12.34
N ASN A 137 5.65 -9.38 -11.96
CA ASN A 137 6.69 -10.05 -12.75
C ASN A 137 6.10 -10.89 -13.89
N ASP A 138 4.85 -11.37 -13.75
CA ASP A 138 4.18 -12.18 -14.78
C ASP A 138 2.79 -11.62 -15.11
N ILE A 139 2.76 -10.42 -15.66
CA ILE A 139 1.53 -9.71 -16.08
C ILE A 139 0.75 -10.48 -17.15
N LYS A 140 1.43 -11.34 -17.93
CA LYS A 140 0.75 -12.13 -18.96
C LYS A 140 -0.21 -13.16 -18.40
N LYS A 141 0.12 -13.70 -17.22
CA LYS A 141 -0.74 -14.66 -16.50
C LYS A 141 -1.67 -13.99 -15.51
N ASN A 142 -1.29 -12.80 -15.03
CA ASN A 142 -2.03 -12.05 -14.03
C ASN A 142 -2.59 -10.77 -14.66
N PRO A 143 -3.87 -10.75 -15.07
CA PRO A 143 -4.45 -9.59 -15.72
C PRO A 143 -4.47 -8.39 -14.77
N VAL A 144 -4.09 -7.23 -15.30
CA VAL A 144 -4.12 -5.97 -14.57
C VAL A 144 -5.55 -5.46 -14.51
N ARG A 145 -6.06 -5.24 -13.29
CA ARG A 145 -7.33 -4.56 -13.05
C ARG A 145 -7.04 -3.08 -12.82
N THR A 146 -7.83 -2.21 -13.45
CA THR A 146 -7.73 -0.75 -13.24
C THR A 146 -8.90 -0.26 -12.41
N LEU A 147 -8.59 0.53 -11.38
CA LEU A 147 -9.56 1.17 -10.50
C LEU A 147 -9.46 2.68 -10.67
N ASN A 148 -10.59 3.37 -10.70
CA ASN A 148 -10.59 4.82 -10.82
C ASN A 148 -10.48 5.46 -9.43
N VAL A 149 -9.66 6.50 -9.33
CA VAL A 149 -9.64 7.39 -8.17
C VAL A 149 -10.77 8.41 -8.36
N PHE A 150 -11.62 8.61 -7.35
CA PHE A 150 -12.71 9.61 -7.37
C PHE A 150 -13.84 9.41 -8.38
N ASN A 151 -14.38 8.22 -8.48
CA ASN A 151 -15.64 8.00 -9.19
C ASN A 151 -16.64 7.26 -8.29
N PRO A 152 -17.55 7.99 -7.58
CA PRO A 152 -18.47 7.37 -6.61
C PRO A 152 -19.48 6.41 -7.24
N ALA A 153 -19.74 6.50 -8.56
CA ALA A 153 -20.60 5.56 -9.27
C ALA A 153 -19.90 4.21 -9.57
N LYS A 154 -18.65 4.10 -9.22
CA LYS A 154 -17.80 2.91 -9.42
C LYS A 154 -17.00 2.64 -8.15
N GLU A 155 -15.91 1.94 -8.29
CA GLU A 155 -14.97 1.70 -7.22
C GLU A 155 -14.09 2.93 -7.00
N ILE A 156 -13.89 3.32 -5.74
CA ILE A 156 -12.92 4.35 -5.38
C ILE A 156 -11.79 3.70 -4.61
N VAL A 157 -10.56 4.04 -4.99
CA VAL A 157 -9.37 3.71 -4.23
C VAL A 157 -8.80 5.00 -3.66
N MET A 158 -8.75 5.08 -2.34
CA MET A 158 -8.02 6.12 -1.63
C MET A 158 -6.62 5.59 -1.34
N TYR A 159 -5.61 6.42 -1.54
CA TYR A 159 -4.23 6.05 -1.24
C TYR A 159 -3.49 7.23 -0.61
N GLN A 160 -2.53 6.89 0.22
CA GLN A 160 -1.51 7.82 0.69
C GLN A 160 -0.17 7.13 0.50
N VAL A 161 0.69 7.75 -0.27
CA VAL A 161 2.08 7.32 -0.44
C VAL A 161 2.97 8.42 0.13
N GLY A 162 3.86 8.07 1.04
CA GLY A 162 4.85 9.01 1.54
C GLY A 162 5.74 9.48 0.40
N VAL A 163 5.57 10.72 -0.02
CA VAL A 163 6.43 11.39 -1.00
C VAL A 163 7.50 12.10 -0.21
N THR A 164 8.71 11.56 -0.18
CA THR A 164 9.87 12.36 0.18
C THR A 164 10.29 13.13 -1.06
N GLU A 165 9.87 14.38 -1.17
CA GLU A 165 10.47 15.32 -2.09
C GLU A 165 11.92 15.55 -1.64
N ASN A 166 12.87 15.26 -2.51
CA ASN A 166 14.25 15.71 -2.42
C ASN A 166 14.45 16.90 -3.35
#